data_926fa778d000c0de201267f6dd6130d4
#
_entry.id   926fa778d000c0de201267f6dd6130d4
#
_cell.length_a   1.000
_cell.length_b   1.000
_cell.length_c   1.000
_cell.angle_alpha   90.00
_cell.angle_beta   90.00
_cell.angle_gamma   90.00
#
_symmetry.space_group_name_H-M   'P 1'
#
loop_
_entity.id
_entity.type
_entity.pdbx_description
1 polymer ?
#
loop_
_entity_poly.entity_id
_entity_poly.type
_entity_poly.pdbx_seq_one_letter_code
_entity_poly.pdbx_strand_id
1 'polypeptide(L)'
;GRVEVTLYGGASLGTTSEVLECMPIGVADIMCESVGTLSTFTDLANVDALPYIYSGYDHFMKVWESDLGDEMKEVIGDETNFKLLGNMYRGARIVTATKEMTTPEDMKGFKLRAPNLDVYLKTWQYIGAAPMPLAMSEVYTALQQHTVEGQENPMSDSYNYAFQEVCKYWIKTNHVYSANVFIMDRDYFNSLPEDIQAAAIEASEYASDQMNSLMLDREAETEQKLIDSGCTVLEVDTQEFIDYYADFVDTYYPELSDWANRIKAMDPNLEGAAEQEETVQDDAAEGTA
;
A
#
# COMPACT_ATOMS: atom_id res chain seq x y z
N GLY A 1 -3.06 33.70 3.44
CA GLY A 1 -1.73 33.76 3.94
C GLY A 1 -0.69 33.93 2.86
N ARG A 2 0.48 33.38 3.08
CA ARG A 2 1.59 33.39 2.10
C ARG A 2 1.51 32.21 1.14
N VAL A 3 0.78 31.16 1.51
CA VAL A 3 0.51 29.99 0.69
C VAL A 3 -1.00 29.82 0.57
N GLU A 4 -1.47 29.49 -0.61
CA GLU A 4 -2.83 29.10 -0.92
C GLU A 4 -2.79 27.71 -1.56
N VAL A 5 -3.66 26.78 -1.11
CA VAL A 5 -3.72 25.42 -1.63
C VAL A 5 -5.00 25.25 -2.43
N THR A 6 -4.87 24.85 -3.69
CA THR A 6 -5.98 24.46 -4.55
C THR A 6 -5.96 22.96 -4.78
N LEU A 7 -7.07 22.29 -4.51
CA LEU A 7 -7.19 20.83 -4.66
C LEU A 7 -7.77 20.46 -6.02
N TYR A 8 -7.11 19.54 -6.71
CA TYR A 8 -7.52 18.97 -7.98
C TYR A 8 -7.79 17.46 -7.79
N GLY A 9 -9.02 17.10 -7.52
CA GLY A 9 -9.43 15.72 -7.30
C GLY A 9 -9.93 15.02 -8.55
N GLY A 10 -10.13 13.68 -8.46
CA GLY A 10 -10.77 12.87 -9.49
C GLY A 10 -10.01 12.80 -10.82
N ALA A 11 -8.69 12.79 -10.78
CA ALA A 11 -7.82 12.75 -11.95
C ALA A 11 -8.03 13.93 -12.94
N SER A 12 -8.45 15.10 -12.43
CA SER A 12 -8.74 16.27 -13.26
C SER A 12 -7.51 16.88 -13.95
N LEU A 13 -6.29 16.58 -13.47
CA LEU A 13 -5.02 17.00 -14.07
C LEU A 13 -4.40 15.91 -14.96
N GLY A 14 -4.97 14.71 -15.01
CA GLY A 14 -4.45 13.56 -15.73
C GLY A 14 -4.37 12.31 -14.86
N THR A 15 -3.80 11.24 -15.39
CA THR A 15 -3.49 10.01 -14.65
C THR A 15 -2.34 10.26 -13.67
N THR A 16 -2.17 9.39 -12.67
CA THR A 16 -1.06 9.45 -11.71
C THR A 16 0.29 9.58 -12.41
N SER A 17 0.56 8.73 -13.42
CA SER A 17 1.82 8.76 -14.17
C SER A 17 2.03 10.08 -14.92
N GLU A 18 0.99 10.57 -15.61
CA GLU A 18 1.07 11.85 -16.35
C GLU A 18 1.35 13.03 -15.43
N VAL A 19 0.74 13.08 -14.25
CA VAL A 19 0.97 14.15 -13.27
C VAL A 19 2.40 14.07 -12.72
N LEU A 20 2.88 12.88 -12.33
CA LEU A 20 4.25 12.70 -11.85
C LEU A 20 5.30 13.09 -12.90
N GLU A 21 5.14 12.65 -14.16
CA GLU A 21 6.04 13.01 -15.26
C GLU A 21 6.06 14.52 -15.55
N CYS A 22 4.92 15.19 -15.35
CA CYS A 22 4.78 16.62 -15.63
C CYS A 22 4.96 17.52 -14.39
N MET A 23 5.19 16.96 -13.21
CA MET A 23 5.44 17.73 -11.99
C MET A 23 6.66 18.66 -12.10
N PRO A 24 7.82 18.25 -12.70
CA PRO A 24 8.96 19.13 -12.87
C PRO A 24 8.69 20.37 -13.75
N ILE A 25 7.65 20.35 -14.57
CA ILE A 25 7.22 21.50 -15.40
C ILE A 25 6.01 22.25 -14.81
N GLY A 26 5.64 21.95 -13.56
CA GLY A 26 4.68 22.72 -12.78
C GLY A 26 3.22 22.41 -13.06
N VAL A 27 2.87 21.19 -13.49
CA VAL A 27 1.45 20.76 -13.63
C VAL A 27 0.79 20.65 -12.26
N ALA A 28 1.52 20.19 -11.26
CA ALA A 28 1.13 20.19 -9.86
C ALA A 28 2.35 20.46 -8.98
N ASP A 29 2.17 21.21 -7.89
CA ASP A 29 3.22 21.49 -6.90
C ASP A 29 3.38 20.33 -5.90
N ILE A 30 2.26 19.68 -5.57
CA ILE A 30 2.21 18.56 -4.60
C ILE A 30 1.22 17.52 -5.13
N MET A 31 1.58 16.26 -5.02
CA MET A 31 0.71 15.13 -5.26
C MET A 31 0.68 14.24 -4.02
N CYS A 32 -0.50 13.79 -3.61
CA CYS A 32 -0.65 12.79 -2.55
C CYS A 32 -0.93 11.43 -3.21
N GLU A 33 0.01 10.49 -3.12
CA GLU A 33 -0.11 9.18 -3.77
C GLU A 33 0.76 8.13 -3.08
N SER A 34 0.52 6.85 -3.39
CA SER A 34 1.28 5.72 -2.87
C SER A 34 2.74 5.75 -3.36
N VAL A 35 3.67 5.43 -2.46
CA VAL A 35 5.10 5.30 -2.79
C VAL A 35 5.33 4.33 -3.95
N GLY A 36 4.59 3.22 -4.01
CA GLY A 36 4.69 2.25 -5.09
C GLY A 36 4.43 2.82 -6.50
N THR A 37 3.75 3.96 -6.64
CA THR A 37 3.57 4.63 -7.94
C THR A 37 4.86 5.22 -8.51
N LEU A 38 5.88 5.43 -7.65
CA LEU A 38 7.21 5.88 -8.06
C LEU A 38 8.06 4.75 -8.65
N SER A 39 7.57 3.50 -8.69
CA SER A 39 8.29 2.36 -9.26
C SER A 39 8.58 2.49 -10.76
N THR A 40 7.93 3.42 -11.46
CA THR A 40 8.27 3.79 -12.84
C THR A 40 9.52 4.66 -12.95
N PHE A 41 10.01 5.20 -11.84
CA PHE A 41 11.19 6.06 -11.76
C PHE A 41 12.35 5.39 -11.03
N THR A 42 12.06 4.51 -10.04
CA THR A 42 13.06 3.77 -9.27
C THR A 42 12.54 2.41 -8.84
N ASP A 43 13.36 1.37 -8.95
CA ASP A 43 12.98 0.01 -8.53
C ASP A 43 12.75 -0.07 -7.02
N LEU A 44 13.41 0.77 -6.21
CA LEU A 44 13.25 0.76 -4.76
C LEU A 44 11.81 1.04 -4.34
N ALA A 45 11.06 1.87 -5.07
CA ALA A 45 9.68 2.17 -4.73
C ALA A 45 8.75 0.93 -4.79
N ASN A 46 9.16 -0.16 -5.46
CA ASN A 46 8.43 -1.42 -5.42
C ASN A 46 8.39 -2.06 -4.02
N VAL A 47 9.35 -1.73 -3.14
CA VAL A 47 9.42 -2.34 -1.80
C VAL A 47 8.12 -2.15 -1.01
N ASP A 48 7.50 -0.98 -1.12
CA ASP A 48 6.23 -0.66 -0.43
C ASP A 48 5.00 -1.39 -1.02
N ALA A 49 5.15 -2.01 -2.18
CA ALA A 49 4.09 -2.75 -2.86
C ALA A 49 4.37 -4.26 -2.95
N LEU A 50 5.45 -4.75 -2.32
CA LEU A 50 5.74 -6.18 -2.25
C LEU A 50 4.65 -6.89 -1.44
N PRO A 51 4.15 -8.05 -1.92
CA PRO A 51 3.13 -8.79 -1.20
C PRO A 51 3.67 -9.30 0.15
N TYR A 52 2.90 -9.09 1.20
CA TYR A 52 3.18 -9.55 2.58
C TYR A 52 4.53 -9.11 3.14
N ILE A 53 5.03 -7.93 2.72
CA ILE A 53 6.24 -7.34 3.29
C ILE A 53 6.01 -6.87 4.73
N TYR A 54 4.79 -6.45 5.05
CA TYR A 54 4.34 -6.07 6.39
C TYR A 54 3.35 -7.11 6.91
N SER A 55 3.48 -7.50 8.18
CA SER A 55 2.57 -8.44 8.85
C SER A 55 1.25 -7.80 9.30
N GLY A 56 1.15 -6.47 9.30
CA GLY A 56 -0.03 -5.73 9.73
C GLY A 56 0.24 -4.24 9.89
N TYR A 57 -0.78 -3.53 10.40
CA TYR A 57 -0.74 -2.09 10.63
C TYR A 57 0.41 -1.68 11.57
N ASP A 58 0.56 -2.36 12.72
CA ASP A 58 1.60 -2.00 13.71
C ASP A 58 3.01 -2.18 13.14
N HIS A 59 3.24 -3.23 12.35
CA HIS A 59 4.50 -3.43 11.66
C HIS A 59 4.75 -2.34 10.62
N PHE A 60 3.75 -2.02 9.80
CA PHE A 60 3.81 -0.94 8.83
C PHE A 60 4.19 0.39 9.50
N MET A 61 3.47 0.79 10.56
CA MET A 61 3.74 2.03 11.28
C MET A 61 5.14 2.05 11.89
N LYS A 62 5.56 0.94 12.54
CA LYS A 62 6.90 0.81 13.12
C LYS A 62 8.01 1.04 12.11
N VAL A 63 7.84 0.57 10.88
CA VAL A 63 8.83 0.79 9.80
C VAL A 63 8.79 2.24 9.32
N TRP A 64 7.62 2.75 8.97
CA TRP A 64 7.50 4.09 8.36
C TRP A 64 7.76 5.25 9.32
N GLU A 65 7.66 5.03 10.64
CA GLU A 65 8.01 6.01 11.68
C GLU A 65 9.45 5.86 12.18
N SER A 66 10.24 4.96 11.60
CA SER A 66 11.64 4.71 11.98
C SER A 66 12.64 5.35 11.03
N ASP A 67 13.93 5.31 11.43
CA ASP A 67 15.06 5.69 10.59
C ASP A 67 15.07 4.91 9.24
N LEU A 68 14.54 3.69 9.20
CA LEU A 68 14.44 2.90 7.96
C LEU A 68 13.43 3.53 6.98
N GLY A 69 12.29 3.99 7.48
CA GLY A 69 11.29 4.70 6.67
C GLY A 69 11.84 6.02 6.13
N ASP A 70 12.59 6.75 6.93
CA ASP A 70 13.25 7.99 6.48
C ASP A 70 14.32 7.70 5.43
N GLU A 71 15.15 6.66 5.63
CA GLU A 71 16.15 6.22 4.65
C GLU A 71 15.48 5.83 3.32
N MET A 72 14.36 5.07 3.34
CA MET A 72 13.61 4.72 2.12
C MET A 72 13.15 5.98 1.37
N LYS A 73 12.55 6.95 2.07
CA LYS A 73 12.10 8.21 1.47
C LYS A 73 13.26 9.00 0.86
N GLU A 74 14.42 9.01 1.54
CA GLU A 74 15.59 9.75 1.08
C GLU A 74 16.21 9.10 -0.15
N VAL A 75 16.41 7.78 -0.16
CA VAL A 75 16.98 7.05 -1.30
C VAL A 75 16.05 7.15 -2.52
N ILE A 76 14.74 6.90 -2.35
CA ILE A 76 13.76 7.09 -3.44
C ILE A 76 13.81 8.53 -3.96
N GLY A 77 13.86 9.50 -3.06
CA GLY A 77 13.95 10.90 -3.43
C GLY A 77 15.22 11.24 -4.19
N ASP A 78 16.37 10.67 -3.85
CA ASP A 78 17.65 10.88 -4.53
C ASP A 78 17.63 10.29 -5.95
N GLU A 79 17.02 9.13 -6.13
CA GLU A 79 16.93 8.46 -7.43
C GLU A 79 15.91 9.07 -8.38
N THR A 80 14.88 9.75 -7.84
CA THR A 80 13.75 10.27 -8.62
C THR A 80 13.73 11.79 -8.78
N ASN A 81 14.55 12.51 -8.03
CA ASN A 81 14.48 13.95 -7.83
C ASN A 81 13.14 14.43 -7.22
N PHE A 82 12.44 13.56 -6.49
CA PHE A 82 11.27 13.96 -5.72
C PHE A 82 11.61 14.17 -4.24
N LYS A 83 10.84 15.02 -3.57
CA LYS A 83 10.79 15.14 -2.12
C LYS A 83 9.53 14.43 -1.63
N LEU A 84 9.72 13.40 -0.78
CA LEU A 84 8.63 12.66 -0.17
C LEU A 84 8.42 13.17 1.26
N LEU A 85 7.18 13.54 1.60
CA LEU A 85 6.80 14.07 2.90
C LEU A 85 5.64 13.27 3.49
N GLY A 86 5.67 13.08 4.81
CA GLY A 86 4.66 12.29 5.53
C GLY A 86 4.78 10.78 5.31
N ASN A 87 3.83 10.04 5.88
CA ASN A 87 3.73 8.58 5.86
C ASN A 87 2.31 8.15 6.25
N MET A 88 1.35 8.33 5.34
CA MET A 88 -0.06 8.04 5.61
C MET A 88 -0.38 6.59 5.30
N TYR A 89 -0.91 5.85 6.29
CA TYR A 89 -1.52 4.56 6.07
C TYR A 89 -2.80 4.71 5.26
N ARG A 90 -2.93 3.98 4.15
CA ARG A 90 -4.11 4.06 3.28
C ARG A 90 -5.09 2.89 3.43
N GLY A 91 -4.83 1.95 4.34
CA GLY A 91 -5.57 0.71 4.50
C GLY A 91 -4.90 -0.48 3.82
N ALA A 92 -5.16 -1.68 4.36
CA ALA A 92 -4.72 -2.92 3.74
C ALA A 92 -5.45 -3.16 2.41
N ARG A 93 -4.70 -3.58 1.39
CA ARG A 93 -5.30 -3.94 0.10
C ARG A 93 -5.94 -5.31 0.19
N ILE A 94 -7.17 -5.39 -0.26
CA ILE A 94 -8.00 -6.58 -0.30
C ILE A 94 -8.45 -6.86 -1.74
N VAL A 95 -8.98 -8.04 -2.00
CA VAL A 95 -9.59 -8.35 -3.29
C VAL A 95 -11.10 -8.11 -3.22
N THR A 96 -11.66 -7.39 -4.19
CA THR A 96 -13.11 -7.36 -4.42
C THR A 96 -13.46 -8.15 -5.67
N ALA A 97 -14.47 -9.03 -5.61
CA ALA A 97 -14.72 -10.01 -6.64
C ALA A 97 -16.21 -10.29 -6.87
N THR A 98 -16.52 -10.82 -8.05
CA THR A 98 -17.85 -11.28 -8.41
C THR A 98 -18.12 -12.71 -7.93
N LYS A 99 -17.10 -13.44 -7.50
CA LYS A 99 -17.19 -14.82 -6.97
C LYS A 99 -16.44 -14.95 -5.64
N GLU A 100 -16.83 -15.93 -4.84
CA GLU A 100 -16.16 -16.31 -3.61
C GLU A 100 -14.80 -16.96 -3.89
N MET A 101 -13.78 -16.54 -3.12
CA MET A 101 -12.42 -17.08 -3.18
C MET A 101 -11.80 -16.91 -1.79
N THR A 102 -11.19 -17.96 -1.26
CA THR A 102 -10.62 -17.94 0.10
C THR A 102 -9.20 -18.52 0.17
N THR A 103 -8.73 -19.13 -0.90
CA THR A 103 -7.41 -19.77 -0.97
C THR A 103 -6.58 -19.23 -2.15
N PRO A 104 -5.25 -19.39 -2.12
CA PRO A 104 -4.38 -19.11 -3.27
C PRO A 104 -4.80 -19.86 -4.54
N GLU A 105 -5.29 -21.10 -4.41
CA GLU A 105 -5.73 -21.94 -5.52
C GLU A 105 -6.95 -21.35 -6.24
N ASP A 106 -7.88 -20.71 -5.52
CA ASP A 106 -9.06 -20.06 -6.10
C ASP A 106 -8.72 -18.89 -7.01
N MET A 107 -7.52 -18.31 -6.84
CA MET A 107 -7.04 -17.18 -7.64
C MET A 107 -6.59 -17.60 -9.05
N LYS A 108 -6.36 -18.89 -9.31
CA LYS A 108 -5.86 -19.35 -10.61
C LYS A 108 -6.84 -19.05 -11.74
N GLY A 109 -6.32 -18.36 -12.76
CA GLY A 109 -7.10 -17.94 -13.92
C GLY A 109 -8.09 -16.80 -13.65
N PHE A 110 -8.15 -16.27 -12.42
CA PHE A 110 -9.04 -15.17 -12.07
C PHE A 110 -8.64 -13.90 -12.82
N LYS A 111 -9.58 -13.30 -13.54
CA LYS A 111 -9.35 -12.07 -14.29
C LYS A 111 -9.43 -10.88 -13.33
N LEU A 112 -8.30 -10.48 -12.84
CA LEU A 112 -8.18 -9.41 -11.86
C LEU A 112 -7.68 -8.12 -12.54
N ARG A 113 -8.36 -7.01 -12.30
CA ARG A 113 -7.77 -5.72 -12.60
C ARG A 113 -6.69 -5.38 -11.58
N ALA A 114 -5.52 -5.01 -12.05
CA ALA A 114 -4.46 -4.41 -11.23
C ALA A 114 -4.04 -3.04 -11.81
N PRO A 115 -3.41 -2.15 -11.03
CA PRO A 115 -2.78 -0.96 -11.57
C PRO A 115 -1.69 -1.36 -12.59
N ASN A 116 -1.38 -0.46 -13.52
CA ASN A 116 -0.31 -0.70 -14.52
C ASN A 116 1.07 -0.48 -13.88
N LEU A 117 1.37 -1.25 -12.86
CA LEU A 117 2.64 -1.27 -12.12
C LEU A 117 3.14 -2.71 -12.08
N ASP A 118 4.41 -2.90 -12.42
CA ASP A 118 5.01 -4.22 -12.63
C ASP A 118 4.87 -5.13 -11.41
N VAL A 119 5.12 -4.61 -10.20
CA VAL A 119 5.02 -5.37 -8.96
C VAL A 119 3.61 -5.94 -8.73
N TYR A 120 2.56 -5.17 -8.99
CA TYR A 120 1.19 -5.67 -8.84
C TYR A 120 0.84 -6.71 -9.90
N LEU A 121 1.27 -6.50 -11.15
CA LEU A 121 1.05 -7.48 -12.21
C LEU A 121 1.77 -8.80 -11.91
N LYS A 122 3.03 -8.74 -11.49
CA LYS A 122 3.82 -9.92 -11.09
C LYS A 122 3.25 -10.63 -9.88
N THR A 123 2.77 -9.87 -8.86
CA THR A 123 2.11 -10.44 -7.68
C THR A 123 0.97 -11.36 -8.09
N TRP A 124 0.05 -10.89 -8.92
CA TRP A 124 -1.10 -11.68 -9.33
C TRP A 124 -0.78 -12.75 -10.37
N GLN A 125 0.22 -12.53 -11.23
CA GLN A 125 0.74 -13.59 -12.12
C GLN A 125 1.38 -14.72 -11.35
N TYR A 126 2.10 -14.42 -10.27
CA TYR A 126 2.78 -15.43 -9.45
C TYR A 126 1.80 -16.42 -8.84
N ILE A 127 0.66 -15.96 -8.34
CA ILE A 127 -0.40 -16.83 -7.81
C ILE A 127 -1.25 -17.52 -8.90
N GLY A 128 -0.94 -17.24 -10.17
CA GLY A 128 -1.63 -17.85 -11.31
C GLY A 128 -2.90 -17.13 -11.75
N ALA A 129 -3.20 -15.96 -11.22
CA ALA A 129 -4.28 -15.12 -11.73
C ALA A 129 -3.96 -14.55 -13.12
N ALA A 130 -4.93 -13.94 -13.76
CA ALA A 130 -4.81 -13.26 -15.05
C ALA A 130 -4.98 -11.73 -14.85
N PRO A 131 -3.94 -11.01 -14.39
CA PRO A 131 -4.04 -9.59 -14.15
C PRO A 131 -4.19 -8.81 -15.45
N MET A 132 -5.06 -7.79 -15.42
CA MET A 132 -5.30 -6.87 -16.52
C MET A 132 -5.01 -5.44 -16.04
N PRO A 133 -4.02 -4.74 -16.61
CA PRO A 133 -3.72 -3.36 -16.26
C PRO A 133 -4.80 -2.42 -16.81
N LEU A 134 -5.47 -1.67 -15.93
CA LEU A 134 -6.45 -0.66 -16.28
C LEU A 134 -6.29 0.56 -15.37
N ALA A 135 -6.51 1.76 -15.93
CA ALA A 135 -6.62 2.98 -15.14
C ALA A 135 -7.80 2.89 -14.17
N MET A 136 -7.68 3.53 -12.99
CA MET A 136 -8.71 3.43 -11.95
C MET A 136 -10.09 3.90 -12.43
N SER A 137 -10.14 4.91 -13.30
CA SER A 137 -11.38 5.44 -13.90
C SER A 137 -12.14 4.43 -14.78
N GLU A 138 -11.48 3.37 -15.23
CA GLU A 138 -12.05 2.35 -16.13
C GLU A 138 -12.58 1.13 -15.36
N VAL A 139 -12.20 0.98 -14.08
CA VAL A 139 -12.41 -0.25 -13.30
C VAL A 139 -13.88 -0.57 -13.08
N TYR A 140 -14.70 0.41 -12.68
CA TYR A 140 -16.13 0.20 -12.46
C TYR A 140 -16.82 -0.35 -13.72
N THR A 141 -16.54 0.27 -14.87
CA THR A 141 -17.10 -0.16 -16.16
C THR A 141 -16.61 -1.56 -16.55
N ALA A 142 -15.33 -1.87 -16.34
CA ALA A 142 -14.77 -3.17 -16.65
C ALA A 142 -15.39 -4.30 -15.78
N LEU A 143 -15.63 -4.03 -14.49
CA LEU A 143 -16.34 -4.92 -13.58
C LEU A 143 -17.81 -5.11 -14.00
N GLN A 144 -18.51 -4.01 -14.29
CA GLN A 144 -19.91 -4.02 -14.73
C GLN A 144 -20.09 -4.81 -16.04
N GLN A 145 -19.15 -4.71 -16.95
CA GLN A 145 -19.16 -5.43 -18.23
C GLN A 145 -18.55 -6.84 -18.16
N HIS A 146 -18.11 -7.28 -16.98
CA HIS A 146 -17.44 -8.56 -16.75
C HIS A 146 -16.18 -8.76 -17.63
N THR A 147 -15.52 -7.68 -18.04
CA THR A 147 -14.21 -7.73 -18.70
C THR A 147 -13.15 -8.23 -17.71
N VAL A 148 -13.28 -7.82 -16.45
CA VAL A 148 -12.58 -8.38 -15.30
C VAL A 148 -13.61 -8.91 -14.29
N GLU A 149 -13.17 -9.86 -13.46
CA GLU A 149 -14.02 -10.51 -12.44
C GLU A 149 -13.81 -9.91 -11.05
N GLY A 150 -12.77 -9.10 -10.88
CA GLY A 150 -12.44 -8.42 -9.64
C GLY A 150 -11.31 -7.41 -9.80
N GLN A 151 -10.99 -6.78 -8.68
CA GLN A 151 -9.91 -5.82 -8.53
C GLN A 151 -9.33 -5.90 -7.12
N GLU A 152 -8.24 -5.20 -6.86
CA GLU A 152 -7.61 -5.12 -5.54
C GLU A 152 -7.31 -3.65 -5.20
N ASN A 153 -7.63 -3.24 -4.00
CA ASN A 153 -7.40 -1.93 -3.40
C ASN A 153 -7.77 -1.97 -1.91
N PRO A 154 -7.43 -0.94 -1.13
CA PRO A 154 -7.98 -0.79 0.20
C PRO A 154 -9.51 -0.79 0.20
N MET A 155 -10.10 -1.31 1.27
CA MET A 155 -11.55 -1.47 1.40
C MET A 155 -12.29 -0.14 1.24
N SER A 156 -11.83 0.91 1.91
CA SER A 156 -12.45 2.24 1.86
C SER A 156 -12.38 2.86 0.46
N ASP A 157 -11.24 2.70 -0.23
CA ASP A 157 -11.09 3.19 -1.60
C ASP A 157 -12.05 2.47 -2.54
N SER A 158 -12.09 1.13 -2.46
CA SER A 158 -12.98 0.31 -3.27
C SER A 158 -14.47 0.65 -3.06
N TYR A 159 -14.86 0.94 -1.81
CA TYR A 159 -16.21 1.38 -1.49
C TYR A 159 -16.52 2.77 -2.09
N ASN A 160 -15.59 3.72 -2.01
CA ASN A 160 -15.75 5.06 -2.58
C ASN A 160 -15.91 5.06 -4.10
N TYR A 161 -15.34 4.06 -4.80
CA TYR A 161 -15.54 3.82 -6.23
C TYR A 161 -16.80 3.02 -6.56
N ALA A 162 -17.67 2.78 -5.56
CA ALA A 162 -18.94 2.09 -5.70
C ALA A 162 -18.82 0.62 -6.18
N PHE A 163 -17.69 -0.05 -5.92
CA PHE A 163 -17.51 -1.44 -6.36
C PHE A 163 -18.44 -2.43 -5.67
N GLN A 164 -19.05 -2.08 -4.54
CA GLN A 164 -20.13 -2.85 -3.90
C GLN A 164 -21.39 -3.04 -4.78
N GLU A 165 -21.56 -2.20 -5.79
CA GLU A 165 -22.67 -2.32 -6.74
C GLU A 165 -22.42 -3.42 -7.79
N VAL A 166 -21.17 -3.77 -8.04
CA VAL A 166 -20.74 -4.69 -9.11
C VAL A 166 -19.95 -5.91 -8.61
N CYS A 167 -19.44 -5.86 -7.38
CA CYS A 167 -18.74 -6.96 -6.71
C CYS A 167 -19.41 -7.31 -5.40
N LYS A 168 -19.78 -8.58 -5.23
CA LYS A 168 -20.45 -9.06 -4.04
C LYS A 168 -19.51 -9.50 -2.94
N TYR A 169 -18.33 -10.01 -3.28
CA TYR A 169 -17.37 -10.61 -2.35
C TYR A 169 -16.18 -9.68 -2.11
N TRP A 170 -15.85 -9.49 -0.83
CA TRP A 170 -14.79 -8.63 -0.35
C TRP A 170 -13.88 -9.48 0.51
N ILE A 171 -12.73 -9.88 -0.06
CA ILE A 171 -11.85 -10.92 0.44
C ILE A 171 -10.65 -10.26 1.11
N LYS A 172 -10.53 -10.38 2.41
CA LYS A 172 -9.50 -9.73 3.25
C LYS A 172 -8.16 -10.46 3.12
N THR A 173 -7.60 -10.44 1.91
CA THR A 173 -6.26 -10.98 1.63
C THR A 173 -5.17 -10.19 2.33
N ASN A 174 -5.38 -8.91 2.61
CA ASN A 174 -4.44 -7.99 3.27
C ASN A 174 -3.01 -8.11 2.72
N HIS A 175 -2.90 -8.29 1.40
CA HIS A 175 -1.67 -8.68 0.73
C HIS A 175 -0.65 -7.55 0.59
N VAL A 176 -1.07 -6.29 0.69
CA VAL A 176 -0.19 -5.12 0.67
C VAL A 176 -0.69 -4.08 1.66
N TYR A 177 0.20 -3.58 2.48
CA TYR A 177 0.09 -2.36 3.26
C TYR A 177 1.01 -1.33 2.61
N SER A 178 0.53 -0.14 2.28
CA SER A 178 1.33 0.84 1.57
C SER A 178 1.17 2.24 2.13
N ALA A 179 2.24 3.04 2.02
CA ALA A 179 2.24 4.43 2.44
C ALA A 179 1.79 5.35 1.31
N ASN A 180 0.85 6.25 1.60
CA ASN A 180 0.70 7.46 0.83
C ASN A 180 1.64 8.54 1.39
N VAL A 181 2.26 9.26 0.50
CA VAL A 181 3.15 10.39 0.81
C VAL A 181 2.73 11.61 -0.01
N PHE A 182 3.12 12.78 0.46
CA PHE A 182 3.08 13.98 -0.36
C PHE A 182 4.37 14.02 -1.18
N ILE A 183 4.24 14.02 -2.49
CA ILE A 183 5.32 14.03 -3.47
C ILE A 183 5.42 15.44 -4.04
N MET A 184 6.62 16.02 -4.03
CA MET A 184 6.94 17.31 -4.64
C MET A 184 8.16 17.14 -5.53
N ASP A 185 8.26 17.93 -6.61
CA ASP A 185 9.55 18.07 -7.29
C ASP A 185 10.59 18.64 -6.31
N ARG A 186 11.77 18.00 -6.22
CA ARG A 186 12.79 18.35 -5.21
C ARG A 186 13.39 19.72 -5.48
N ASP A 187 13.61 20.09 -6.73
CA ASP A 187 14.17 21.38 -7.09
C ASP A 187 13.17 22.49 -6.75
N TYR A 188 11.89 22.27 -7.02
CA TYR A 188 10.83 23.19 -6.60
C TYR A 188 10.78 23.32 -5.08
N PHE A 189 10.75 22.22 -4.33
CA PHE A 189 10.74 22.24 -2.86
C PHE A 189 11.94 23.03 -2.32
N ASN A 190 13.15 22.78 -2.83
CA ASN A 190 14.38 23.47 -2.42
C ASN A 190 14.39 24.95 -2.81
N SER A 191 13.63 25.37 -3.81
CA SER A 191 13.49 26.78 -4.22
C SER A 191 12.58 27.59 -3.29
N LEU A 192 11.76 26.92 -2.47
CA LEU A 192 10.86 27.57 -1.51
C LEU A 192 11.67 28.21 -0.37
N PRO A 193 11.19 29.32 0.23
CA PRO A 193 11.78 29.88 1.45
C PRO A 193 11.84 28.81 2.56
N GLU A 194 12.89 28.81 3.37
CA GLU A 194 13.12 27.82 4.43
C GLU A 194 11.93 27.66 5.39
N ASP A 195 11.25 28.74 5.74
CA ASP A 195 10.08 28.72 6.59
C ASP A 195 8.84 28.10 5.91
N ILE A 196 8.76 28.14 4.57
CA ILE A 196 7.72 27.44 3.81
C ILE A 196 8.06 25.95 3.68
N GLN A 197 9.32 25.59 3.48
CA GLN A 197 9.76 24.20 3.51
C GLN A 197 9.42 23.55 4.87
N ALA A 198 9.78 24.23 5.97
CA ALA A 198 9.45 23.75 7.32
C ALA A 198 7.93 23.61 7.54
N ALA A 199 7.15 24.58 7.08
CA ALA A 199 5.69 24.50 7.19
C ALA A 199 5.10 23.37 6.34
N ALA A 200 5.66 23.05 5.17
CA ALA A 200 5.22 21.92 4.35
C ALA A 200 5.52 20.57 5.04
N ILE A 201 6.69 20.43 5.67
CA ILE A 201 7.03 19.25 6.45
C ILE A 201 6.06 19.08 7.63
N GLU A 202 5.91 20.11 8.48
CA GLU A 202 5.01 20.08 9.64
C GLU A 202 3.55 19.77 9.23
N ALA A 203 3.08 20.37 8.15
CA ALA A 203 1.73 20.12 7.64
C ALA A 203 1.55 18.68 7.13
N SER A 204 2.58 18.09 6.51
CA SER A 204 2.54 16.71 6.04
C SER A 204 2.55 15.70 7.19
N GLU A 205 3.33 15.95 8.24
CA GLU A 205 3.34 15.16 9.47
C GLU A 205 1.98 15.21 10.16
N TYR A 206 1.44 16.41 10.36
CA TYR A 206 0.11 16.58 10.92
C TYR A 206 -0.99 15.85 10.12
N ALA A 207 -0.94 15.94 8.79
CA ALA A 207 -1.89 15.25 7.93
C ALA A 207 -1.75 13.72 8.02
N SER A 208 -0.51 13.22 8.13
CA SER A 208 -0.22 11.80 8.34
C SER A 208 -0.82 11.29 9.65
N ASP A 209 -0.58 11.98 10.77
CA ASP A 209 -1.12 11.63 12.08
C ASP A 209 -2.65 11.59 12.07
N GLN A 210 -3.28 12.60 11.45
CA GLN A 210 -4.75 12.63 11.33
C GLN A 210 -5.28 11.48 10.48
N MET A 211 -4.64 11.19 9.35
CA MET A 211 -5.05 10.11 8.46
C MET A 211 -4.89 8.74 9.13
N ASN A 212 -3.72 8.50 9.75
CA ASN A 212 -3.42 7.25 10.43
C ASN A 212 -4.40 6.97 11.58
N SER A 213 -4.74 7.98 12.36
CA SER A 213 -5.73 7.85 13.45
C SER A 213 -7.16 7.54 12.96
N LEU A 214 -7.52 8.00 11.76
CA LEU A 214 -8.87 7.85 11.20
C LEU A 214 -9.05 6.57 10.37
N MET A 215 -7.95 6.00 9.84
CA MET A 215 -8.07 4.92 8.85
C MET A 215 -8.61 3.63 9.43
N LEU A 216 -8.19 3.23 10.64
CA LEU A 216 -8.69 2.01 11.29
C LEU A 216 -10.19 2.09 11.57
N ASP A 217 -10.67 3.25 12.05
CA ASP A 217 -12.09 3.48 12.25
C ASP A 217 -12.86 3.43 10.91
N ARG A 218 -12.29 4.01 9.85
CA ARG A 218 -12.88 3.97 8.51
C ARG A 218 -12.97 2.57 7.93
N GLU A 219 -11.96 1.74 8.14
CA GLU A 219 -11.99 0.34 7.68
C GLU A 219 -13.15 -0.41 8.34
N ALA A 220 -13.29 -0.30 9.68
CA ALA A 220 -14.38 -0.93 10.42
C ALA A 220 -15.77 -0.40 10.01
N GLU A 221 -15.92 0.92 9.84
CA GLU A 221 -17.18 1.51 9.36
C GLU A 221 -17.52 1.07 7.94
N THR A 222 -16.51 0.95 7.07
CA THR A 222 -16.71 0.54 5.68
C THR A 222 -17.13 -0.92 5.61
N GLU A 223 -16.53 -1.79 6.40
CA GLU A 223 -16.93 -3.20 6.51
C GLU A 223 -18.38 -3.33 6.93
N GLN A 224 -18.82 -2.55 7.92
CA GLN A 224 -20.23 -2.57 8.32
C GLN A 224 -21.16 -2.08 7.20
N LYS A 225 -20.81 -1.02 6.48
CA LYS A 225 -21.58 -0.51 5.33
C LYS A 225 -21.70 -1.55 4.21
N LEU A 226 -20.64 -2.32 3.97
CA LEU A 226 -20.62 -3.41 2.99
C LEU A 226 -21.60 -4.54 3.39
N ILE A 227 -21.56 -4.96 4.65
CA ILE A 227 -22.47 -5.97 5.19
C ILE A 227 -23.92 -5.48 5.07
N ASP A 228 -24.20 -4.24 5.47
CA ASP A 228 -25.53 -3.62 5.39
C ASP A 228 -26.03 -3.49 3.94
N SER A 229 -25.13 -3.35 2.97
CA SER A 229 -25.46 -3.32 1.54
C SER A 229 -25.69 -4.71 0.91
N GLY A 230 -25.48 -5.79 1.69
CA GLY A 230 -25.67 -7.17 1.24
C GLY A 230 -24.43 -7.77 0.57
N CYS A 231 -23.27 -7.14 0.70
CA CYS A 231 -21.98 -7.74 0.33
C CYS A 231 -21.56 -8.80 1.36
N THR A 232 -20.70 -9.70 0.92
CA THR A 232 -20.11 -10.73 1.77
C THR A 232 -18.64 -10.37 1.98
N VAL A 233 -18.26 -10.09 3.23
CA VAL A 233 -16.87 -9.91 3.63
C VAL A 233 -16.33 -11.27 4.06
N LEU A 234 -15.18 -11.66 3.52
CA LEU A 234 -14.55 -12.96 3.75
C LEU A 234 -13.18 -12.78 4.38
N GLU A 235 -12.96 -13.45 5.50
CA GLU A 235 -11.63 -13.65 6.05
C GLU A 235 -10.96 -14.83 5.32
N VAL A 236 -9.63 -14.77 5.18
CA VAL A 236 -8.82 -15.84 4.61
C VAL A 236 -7.75 -16.28 5.59
N ASP A 237 -7.23 -17.48 5.43
CA ASP A 237 -5.98 -17.86 6.09
C ASP A 237 -4.82 -17.11 5.41
N THR A 238 -4.43 -16.00 6.00
CA THR A 238 -3.37 -15.14 5.46
C THR A 238 -2.02 -15.88 5.40
N GLN A 239 -1.79 -16.86 6.31
CA GLN A 239 -0.55 -17.63 6.32
C GLN A 239 -0.39 -18.48 5.06
N GLU A 240 -1.48 -19.05 4.52
CA GLU A 240 -1.46 -19.79 3.24
C GLU A 240 -0.95 -18.91 2.08
N PHE A 241 -1.37 -17.65 2.07
CA PHE A 241 -0.91 -16.68 1.07
C PHE A 241 0.53 -16.24 1.31
N ILE A 242 0.93 -15.98 2.55
CA ILE A 242 2.31 -15.64 2.92
C ILE A 242 3.26 -16.76 2.46
N ASP A 243 2.93 -18.01 2.77
CA ASP A 243 3.73 -19.18 2.39
C ASP A 243 3.84 -19.30 0.87
N TYR A 244 2.74 -18.99 0.15
CA TYR A 244 2.74 -19.00 -1.31
C TYR A 244 3.72 -17.97 -1.90
N TYR A 245 3.85 -16.79 -1.29
CA TYR A 245 4.71 -15.70 -1.75
C TYR A 245 6.13 -15.72 -1.15
N ALA A 246 6.52 -16.78 -0.42
CA ALA A 246 7.79 -16.83 0.30
C ALA A 246 9.01 -16.50 -0.59
N ASP A 247 9.05 -17.02 -1.81
CA ASP A 247 10.15 -16.85 -2.76
C ASP A 247 9.93 -15.70 -3.76
N PHE A 248 8.87 -14.90 -3.60
CA PHE A 248 8.49 -13.88 -4.57
C PHE A 248 9.56 -12.81 -4.78
N VAL A 249 10.09 -12.28 -3.67
CA VAL A 249 11.10 -11.20 -3.71
C VAL A 249 12.37 -11.71 -4.37
N ASP A 250 12.89 -12.86 -3.95
CA ASP A 250 14.12 -13.43 -4.50
C ASP A 250 13.97 -13.83 -5.98
N THR A 251 12.74 -14.12 -6.41
CA THR A 251 12.45 -14.49 -7.81
C THR A 251 12.38 -13.29 -8.74
N TYR A 252 11.71 -12.20 -8.30
CA TYR A 252 11.38 -11.09 -9.19
C TYR A 252 12.09 -9.78 -8.87
N TYR A 253 12.56 -9.61 -7.62
CA TYR A 253 13.17 -8.39 -7.11
C TYR A 253 14.34 -8.68 -6.17
N PRO A 254 15.34 -9.52 -6.60
CA PRO A 254 16.47 -9.89 -5.76
C PRO A 254 17.28 -8.68 -5.27
N GLU A 255 17.27 -7.57 -6.02
CA GLU A 255 17.88 -6.29 -5.63
C GLU A 255 17.19 -5.63 -4.42
N LEU A 256 15.95 -6.00 -4.13
CA LEU A 256 15.21 -5.50 -2.96
C LEU A 256 15.30 -6.43 -1.75
N SER A 257 15.99 -7.59 -1.85
CA SER A 257 16.05 -8.59 -0.76
C SER A 257 16.61 -8.01 0.53
N ASP A 258 17.62 -7.12 0.47
CA ASP A 258 18.17 -6.47 1.66
C ASP A 258 17.12 -5.58 2.34
N TRP A 259 16.45 -4.73 1.58
CA TRP A 259 15.37 -3.88 2.09
C TRP A 259 14.23 -4.71 2.66
N ALA A 260 13.81 -5.74 1.96
CA ALA A 260 12.76 -6.65 2.41
C ALA A 260 13.12 -7.34 3.74
N ASN A 261 14.36 -7.78 3.88
CA ASN A 261 14.84 -8.42 5.12
C ASN A 261 14.91 -7.42 6.29
N ARG A 262 15.37 -6.19 6.05
CA ARG A 262 15.41 -5.14 7.06
C ARG A 262 14.00 -4.78 7.54
N ILE A 263 13.04 -4.67 6.63
CA ILE A 263 11.63 -4.42 6.97
C ILE A 263 11.09 -5.59 7.79
N LYS A 264 11.21 -6.82 7.31
CA LYS A 264 10.72 -8.03 8.00
C LYS A 264 11.32 -8.18 9.39
N ALA A 265 12.58 -7.82 9.59
CA ALA A 265 13.24 -7.88 10.89
C ALA A 265 12.64 -6.92 11.95
N MET A 266 11.86 -5.93 11.51
CA MET A 266 11.16 -4.99 12.40
C MET A 266 9.76 -5.47 12.80
N ASP A 267 9.33 -6.67 12.38
CA ASP A 267 8.02 -7.20 12.73
C ASP A 267 7.88 -7.34 14.27
N PRO A 268 6.93 -6.65 14.91
CA PRO A 268 6.73 -6.73 16.35
C PRO A 268 6.36 -8.13 16.84
N ASN A 269 5.80 -8.98 15.97
CA ASN A 269 5.46 -10.35 16.31
C ASN A 269 6.70 -11.25 16.49
N LEU A 270 7.84 -10.93 15.86
CA LEU A 270 9.10 -11.65 16.03
C LEU A 270 9.74 -11.34 17.39
N GLU A 271 9.64 -10.12 17.89
CA GLU A 271 10.15 -9.72 19.22
C GLU A 271 9.40 -10.44 20.34
N GLY A 272 8.07 -10.53 20.25
CA GLY A 272 7.25 -11.26 21.21
C GLY A 272 7.49 -12.79 21.23
N ALA A 273 7.89 -13.37 20.11
CA ALA A 273 8.26 -14.78 20.04
C ALA A 273 9.61 -15.05 20.71
N ALA A 274 10.59 -14.16 20.55
CA ALA A 274 11.90 -14.29 21.17
C ALA A 274 11.83 -14.13 22.71
N GLU A 275 11.01 -13.21 23.23
CA GLU A 275 10.80 -13.05 24.66
C GLU A 275 10.07 -14.25 25.29
N GLN A 276 9.16 -14.89 24.57
CA GLN A 276 8.48 -16.11 25.05
C GLN A 276 9.40 -17.32 25.06
N GLU A 277 10.33 -17.45 24.12
CA GLU A 277 11.34 -18.51 24.12
C GLU A 277 12.36 -18.35 25.25
N GLU A 278 12.78 -17.12 25.59
CA GLU A 278 13.65 -16.85 26.72
C GLU A 278 12.96 -17.16 28.07
N THR A 279 11.69 -16.79 28.25
CA THR A 279 10.95 -17.10 29.47
C THR A 279 10.70 -18.59 29.65
N VAL A 280 10.47 -19.36 28.58
CA VAL A 280 10.31 -20.82 28.66
C VAL A 280 11.63 -21.52 28.95
N GLN A 281 12.77 -20.99 28.51
CA GLN A 281 14.10 -21.53 28.82
C GLN A 281 14.50 -21.26 30.28
N ASP A 282 14.17 -20.09 30.83
CA ASP A 282 14.44 -19.77 32.24
C ASP A 282 13.57 -20.59 33.22
N ASP A 283 12.29 -20.79 32.91
CA ASP A 283 11.41 -21.66 33.70
C ASP A 283 11.83 -23.15 33.67
N ALA A 284 12.41 -23.60 32.56
CA ALA A 284 12.95 -24.96 32.46
C ALA A 284 14.27 -25.13 33.20
N ALA A 285 15.04 -24.07 33.36
CA ALA A 285 16.29 -24.08 34.15
C ALA A 285 16.06 -24.05 35.65
N GLU A 286 15.03 -23.37 36.15
CA GLU A 286 14.68 -23.34 37.57
C GLU A 286 13.94 -24.60 38.03
N GLY A 287 13.30 -25.36 37.13
CA GLY A 287 12.61 -26.61 37.47
C GLY A 287 13.48 -27.85 37.67
N THR A 288 14.82 -27.73 37.51
CA THR A 288 15.79 -28.85 37.61
C THR A 288 16.81 -28.69 38.76
N ALA A 289 16.56 -27.83 39.75
CA ALA A 289 17.41 -27.64 40.92
C ALA A 289 16.83 -28.30 42.18
#